data_e5a56b57312d638f98e6c72a75187a07
#
_entry.id   e5a56b57312d638f98e6c72a75187a07
#
_cell.length_a   1.000
_cell.length_b   1.000
_cell.length_c   1.000
_cell.angle_alpha   90.00
_cell.angle_beta   90.00
_cell.angle_gamma   90.00
#
_symmetry.space_group_name_H-M   'P 1'
#
loop_
_entity.id
_entity.type
_entity.pdbx_description
1 polymer ?
#
loop_
_entity_poly.entity_id
_entity_poly.type
_entity_poly.pdbx_seq_one_letter_code
_entity_poly.pdbx_strand_id
1 'polypeptide(L)'
;MVLNGDTTFTLTQSKVAIPKALMVSDSHSLFSFLAKQVADFVKEHHSDHFSEDPEHHLHLGFTFSFPVDQKAINKGYLIRWTKGFDIPDAIGKDVCALLQKEIDALGLPVKVAALVNDTVGTLMARSYTSPGKTGTLLGAIFGTGTNGAYVEKLDRITKMTSVSAKDVGEYDTSTGEMVVNTEWGSFDNALNVLPDSPYDRALDQNSVNPGIQMFEKRVSGMFLGEILRNAILSMKEDAGLFATSTIAEDSILNTPWSIDTSLLSYIEADSTEDFSVTKEQLQKDLGISASTISNDEAQAVKTLVHAIGKRSARLSAVPIAAIVIATGKLSSPDQPLIDGLNLKDLSLVEQGIEILKSVITGMSPAAPSVNAPPPSIQDEPIDVGVDGSVVEFYPGFEKYVREALRDVPEFGERGEKRIRMGVAKDGSGVGAALIALAAKMQYSQ
;
A
#
# COMPACT_ATOMS: atom_id res chain seq x y z
N MET A 1 -1.92 -21.95 -5.37
CA MET A 1 -3.07 -21.75 -4.43
C MET A 1 -4.17 -22.72 -4.79
N VAL A 2 -4.80 -23.33 -3.80
CA VAL A 2 -5.97 -24.21 -3.97
C VAL A 2 -7.13 -23.63 -3.18
N LEU A 3 -8.28 -23.41 -3.83
CA LEU A 3 -9.49 -22.93 -3.18
C LEU A 3 -10.23 -24.09 -2.52
N ASN A 4 -10.63 -23.94 -1.26
CA ASN A 4 -11.30 -25.01 -0.48
C ASN A 4 -12.84 -24.92 -0.55
N GLY A 5 -13.39 -23.89 -1.21
CA GLY A 5 -14.85 -23.72 -1.45
C GLY A 5 -15.62 -23.03 -0.32
N ASP A 6 -15.02 -22.74 0.82
CA ASP A 6 -15.61 -22.15 2.02
C ASP A 6 -15.03 -20.75 2.36
N THR A 7 -14.60 -20.00 1.34
CA THR A 7 -13.84 -18.74 1.47
C THR A 7 -12.44 -18.90 2.09
N THR A 8 -11.94 -20.14 2.20
CA THR A 8 -10.57 -20.44 2.59
C THR A 8 -9.75 -20.97 1.41
N PHE A 9 -8.44 -20.96 1.56
CA PHE A 9 -7.51 -21.47 0.55
C PHE A 9 -6.28 -22.11 1.22
N THR A 10 -5.64 -23.00 0.48
CA THR A 10 -4.33 -23.53 0.83
C THR A 10 -3.29 -22.88 -0.06
N LEU A 11 -2.22 -22.35 0.54
CA LEU A 11 -1.15 -21.66 -0.15
C LEU A 11 0.16 -22.45 -0.04
N THR A 12 0.77 -22.73 -1.17
CA THR A 12 2.16 -23.16 -1.27
C THR A 12 2.96 -22.02 -1.87
N GLN A 13 4.08 -21.65 -1.26
CA GLN A 13 4.87 -20.50 -1.71
C GLN A 13 6.37 -20.76 -1.62
N SER A 14 7.12 -20.12 -2.52
CA SER A 14 8.57 -20.02 -2.50
C SER A 14 8.95 -18.53 -2.57
N LYS A 15 9.94 -18.10 -1.77
CA LYS A 15 10.41 -16.71 -1.73
C LYS A 15 11.86 -16.66 -2.18
N VAL A 16 12.11 -15.92 -3.25
CA VAL A 16 13.45 -15.74 -3.82
C VAL A 16 13.70 -14.24 -4.03
N ALA A 17 14.81 -13.75 -3.51
CA ALA A 17 15.23 -12.36 -3.73
C ALA A 17 15.75 -12.17 -5.15
N ILE A 18 15.34 -11.10 -5.81
CA ILE A 18 15.93 -10.69 -7.09
C ILE A 18 17.33 -10.11 -6.82
N PRO A 19 18.40 -10.68 -7.38
CA PRO A 19 19.74 -10.14 -7.22
C PRO A 19 19.85 -8.69 -7.71
N LYS A 20 20.53 -7.82 -6.96
CA LYS A 20 20.71 -6.40 -7.34
C LYS A 20 21.24 -6.22 -8.76
N ALA A 21 22.14 -7.09 -9.21
CA ALA A 21 22.68 -7.05 -10.58
C ALA A 21 21.59 -7.24 -11.66
N LEU A 22 20.53 -8.01 -11.39
CA LEU A 22 19.42 -8.20 -12.33
C LEU A 22 18.48 -6.99 -12.36
N MET A 23 18.43 -6.20 -11.29
CA MET A 23 17.57 -5.00 -11.24
C MET A 23 18.03 -3.90 -12.20
N VAL A 24 19.30 -3.94 -12.65
CA VAL A 24 19.92 -2.95 -13.57
C VAL A 24 20.51 -3.65 -14.80
N SER A 25 19.98 -4.80 -15.18
CA SER A 25 20.44 -5.60 -16.33
C SER A 25 19.62 -5.29 -17.61
N ASP A 26 19.24 -6.28 -18.34
CA ASP A 26 18.33 -6.23 -19.50
C ASP A 26 17.06 -7.03 -19.26
N SER A 27 16.05 -6.83 -20.10
CA SER A 27 14.74 -7.47 -19.97
C SER A 27 14.84 -8.99 -20.07
N HIS A 28 15.67 -9.54 -20.95
CA HIS A 28 15.85 -10.98 -21.09
C HIS A 28 16.42 -11.58 -19.80
N SER A 29 17.46 -10.99 -19.24
CA SER A 29 18.10 -11.48 -18.00
C SER A 29 17.11 -11.51 -16.82
N LEU A 30 16.32 -10.43 -16.61
CA LEU A 30 15.33 -10.39 -15.55
C LEU A 30 14.22 -11.42 -15.77
N PHE A 31 13.58 -11.41 -16.95
CA PHE A 31 12.42 -12.27 -17.19
C PHE A 31 12.78 -13.74 -17.31
N SER A 32 13.98 -14.09 -17.82
CA SER A 32 14.51 -15.46 -17.76
C SER A 32 14.73 -15.93 -16.32
N PHE A 33 15.24 -15.07 -15.45
CA PHE A 33 15.37 -15.40 -14.03
C PHE A 33 13.99 -15.69 -13.41
N LEU A 34 12.98 -14.84 -13.67
CA LEU A 34 11.61 -15.04 -13.16
C LEU A 34 11.01 -16.34 -13.72
N ALA A 35 11.13 -16.61 -15.01
CA ALA A 35 10.64 -17.85 -15.63
C ALA A 35 11.30 -19.09 -15.04
N LYS A 36 12.60 -19.02 -14.69
CA LYS A 36 13.30 -20.09 -14.00
C LYS A 36 12.74 -20.36 -12.61
N GLN A 37 12.40 -19.32 -11.83
CA GLN A 37 11.75 -19.49 -10.53
C GLN A 37 10.38 -20.18 -10.69
N VAL A 38 9.61 -19.81 -11.72
CA VAL A 38 8.35 -20.49 -12.07
C VAL A 38 8.62 -21.96 -12.42
N ALA A 39 9.66 -22.25 -13.22
CA ALA A 39 10.03 -23.62 -13.59
C ALA A 39 10.37 -24.48 -12.38
N ASP A 40 11.20 -23.96 -11.49
CA ASP A 40 11.62 -24.68 -10.28
C ASP A 40 10.41 -24.99 -9.39
N PHE A 41 9.51 -24.01 -9.19
CA PHE A 41 8.28 -24.19 -8.42
C PHE A 41 7.32 -25.21 -9.05
N VAL A 42 7.10 -25.15 -10.36
CA VAL A 42 6.19 -26.09 -11.07
C VAL A 42 6.76 -27.52 -11.04
N LYS A 43 8.06 -27.69 -11.20
CA LYS A 43 8.71 -29.01 -11.11
C LYS A 43 8.58 -29.61 -9.71
N GLU A 44 8.70 -28.81 -8.67
CA GLU A 44 8.63 -29.26 -7.28
C GLU A 44 7.21 -29.62 -6.83
N HIS A 45 6.21 -28.80 -7.26
CA HIS A 45 4.87 -28.86 -6.69
C HIS A 45 3.76 -29.30 -7.67
N HIS A 46 4.02 -29.27 -8.98
CA HIS A 46 3.03 -29.47 -10.05
C HIS A 46 3.57 -30.28 -11.22
N SER A 47 4.42 -31.27 -10.97
CA SER A 47 5.04 -32.10 -12.01
C SER A 47 4.03 -32.91 -12.82
N ASP A 48 2.83 -33.14 -12.28
CA ASP A 48 1.70 -33.82 -12.94
C ASP A 48 1.05 -32.98 -14.06
N HIS A 49 1.30 -31.66 -14.08
CA HIS A 49 0.79 -30.77 -15.12
C HIS A 49 1.66 -30.69 -16.39
N PHE A 50 2.78 -31.38 -16.46
CA PHE A 50 3.58 -31.47 -17.69
C PHE A 50 2.87 -32.35 -18.73
N SER A 51 1.82 -31.79 -19.36
CA SER A 51 1.03 -32.38 -20.42
C SER A 51 1.14 -31.52 -21.68
N GLU A 52 1.11 -32.15 -22.86
CA GLU A 52 1.06 -31.43 -24.14
C GLU A 52 -0.31 -30.80 -24.40
N ASP A 53 -1.33 -31.16 -23.65
CA ASP A 53 -2.69 -30.63 -23.78
C ASP A 53 -2.78 -29.23 -23.18
N PRO A 54 -3.08 -28.17 -23.99
CA PRO A 54 -3.22 -26.79 -23.53
C PRO A 54 -4.29 -26.59 -22.46
N GLU A 55 -5.32 -27.43 -22.39
CA GLU A 55 -6.37 -27.39 -21.38
C GLU A 55 -5.84 -27.68 -19.96
N HIS A 56 -4.70 -28.35 -19.87
CA HIS A 56 -4.02 -28.68 -18.61
C HIS A 56 -2.96 -27.65 -18.20
N HIS A 57 -2.80 -26.56 -18.97
CA HIS A 57 -1.84 -25.52 -18.60
C HIS A 57 -2.26 -24.81 -17.31
N LEU A 58 -1.27 -24.54 -16.45
CA LEU A 58 -1.43 -23.71 -15.26
C LEU A 58 -1.61 -22.25 -15.66
N HIS A 59 -2.51 -21.54 -14.99
CA HIS A 59 -2.76 -20.12 -15.22
C HIS A 59 -2.03 -19.31 -14.16
N LEU A 60 -1.12 -18.45 -14.61
CA LEU A 60 -0.30 -17.58 -13.76
C LEU A 60 -0.92 -16.17 -13.68
N GLY A 61 -1.22 -15.72 -12.47
CA GLY A 61 -1.41 -14.30 -12.20
C GLY A 61 -0.06 -13.66 -11.91
N PHE A 62 0.30 -12.66 -12.69
CA PHE A 62 1.57 -11.97 -12.58
C PHE A 62 1.38 -10.64 -11.82
N THR A 63 1.78 -10.62 -10.55
CA THR A 63 1.80 -9.37 -9.77
C THR A 63 3.01 -8.54 -10.18
N PHE A 64 2.76 -7.35 -10.71
CA PHE A 64 3.79 -6.45 -11.21
C PHE A 64 3.50 -5.02 -10.77
N SER A 65 4.11 -4.62 -9.66
CA SER A 65 3.84 -3.35 -8.98
C SER A 65 4.75 -2.24 -9.44
N PHE A 66 4.71 -1.97 -10.75
CA PHE A 66 5.33 -0.82 -11.40
C PHE A 66 4.27 -0.09 -12.24
N PRO A 67 4.47 1.18 -12.58
CA PRO A 67 3.57 1.90 -13.46
C PRO A 67 3.49 1.26 -14.85
N VAL A 68 2.29 0.79 -15.24
CA VAL A 68 2.01 0.19 -16.55
C VAL A 68 0.80 0.83 -17.20
N ASP A 69 0.80 0.93 -18.52
CA ASP A 69 -0.37 1.21 -19.34
C ASP A 69 -1.05 -0.13 -19.67
N GLN A 70 -2.04 -0.51 -18.85
CA GLN A 70 -2.74 -1.78 -18.99
C GLN A 70 -3.82 -1.70 -20.06
N LYS A 71 -3.75 -2.58 -21.06
CA LYS A 71 -4.68 -2.60 -22.22
C LYS A 71 -5.65 -3.77 -22.18
N ALA A 72 -5.33 -4.84 -21.45
CA ALA A 72 -6.20 -5.98 -21.21
C ALA A 72 -5.79 -6.67 -19.91
N ILE A 73 -6.54 -7.65 -19.47
CA ILE A 73 -6.29 -8.35 -18.20
C ILE A 73 -4.90 -8.97 -18.12
N ASN A 74 -4.34 -9.40 -19.25
CA ASN A 74 -3.02 -10.02 -19.37
C ASN A 74 -2.07 -9.24 -20.30
N LYS A 75 -2.28 -7.93 -20.46
CA LYS A 75 -1.50 -7.09 -21.36
C LYS A 75 -1.26 -5.70 -20.77
N GLY A 76 0.01 -5.36 -20.54
CA GLY A 76 0.38 -4.07 -19.99
C GLY A 76 1.78 -3.64 -20.39
N TYR A 77 1.90 -2.39 -20.81
CA TYR A 77 3.16 -1.79 -21.27
C TYR A 77 3.83 -1.02 -20.15
N LEU A 78 5.06 -1.36 -19.83
CA LEU A 78 5.82 -0.69 -18.79
C LEU A 78 6.06 0.78 -19.13
N ILE A 79 5.64 1.69 -18.25
CA ILE A 79 5.83 3.14 -18.43
C ILE A 79 7.21 3.55 -17.90
N ARG A 80 7.56 3.12 -16.67
CA ARG A 80 8.84 3.41 -16.02
C ARG A 80 9.14 2.41 -14.92
N TRP A 81 10.39 2.29 -14.58
CA TRP A 81 10.85 1.57 -13.40
C TRP A 81 10.80 2.46 -12.14
N THR A 82 10.73 1.83 -10.99
CA THR A 82 10.81 2.41 -9.64
C THR A 82 11.55 1.44 -8.72
N LYS A 83 11.68 1.73 -7.44
CA LYS A 83 12.21 0.79 -6.42
C LYS A 83 13.63 0.28 -6.74
N GLY A 84 14.46 1.09 -7.38
CA GLY A 84 15.85 0.73 -7.69
C GLY A 84 16.04 -0.15 -8.93
N PHE A 85 14.99 -0.40 -9.71
CA PHE A 85 15.12 -1.05 -11.02
C PHE A 85 15.46 0.00 -12.10
N ASP A 86 16.32 -0.41 -13.04
CA ASP A 86 16.68 0.37 -14.23
C ASP A 86 17.01 -0.58 -15.39
N ILE A 87 16.01 -0.93 -16.19
CA ILE A 87 16.10 -1.84 -17.33
C ILE A 87 15.45 -1.14 -18.53
N PRO A 88 16.18 -0.27 -19.23
CA PRO A 88 15.63 0.63 -20.24
C PRO A 88 14.96 -0.08 -21.41
N ASP A 89 15.46 -1.24 -21.81
CA ASP A 89 14.93 -2.00 -22.95
C ASP A 89 13.57 -2.66 -22.67
N ALA A 90 13.09 -2.70 -21.41
CA ALA A 90 11.75 -3.16 -21.07
C ALA A 90 10.69 -2.04 -21.13
N ILE A 91 11.10 -0.77 -21.10
CA ILE A 91 10.18 0.37 -21.12
C ILE A 91 9.42 0.37 -22.46
N GLY A 92 8.09 0.54 -22.41
CA GLY A 92 7.21 0.49 -23.56
C GLY A 92 6.93 -0.91 -24.10
N LYS A 93 7.44 -1.98 -23.47
CA LYS A 93 7.12 -3.36 -23.83
C LYS A 93 6.04 -3.95 -22.93
N ASP A 94 5.29 -4.92 -23.47
CA ASP A 94 4.31 -5.70 -22.74
C ASP A 94 5.01 -6.68 -21.80
N VAL A 95 4.89 -6.47 -20.50
CA VAL A 95 5.57 -7.26 -19.47
C VAL A 95 5.06 -8.70 -19.37
N CYS A 96 3.78 -8.93 -19.72
CA CYS A 96 3.24 -10.28 -19.82
C CYS A 96 3.84 -11.05 -20.98
N ALA A 97 3.98 -10.42 -22.13
CA ALA A 97 4.61 -11.01 -23.30
C ALA A 97 6.11 -11.30 -23.05
N LEU A 98 6.81 -10.41 -22.33
CA LEU A 98 8.21 -10.66 -21.93
C LEU A 98 8.34 -11.90 -21.07
N LEU A 99 7.48 -12.04 -20.03
CA LEU A 99 7.50 -13.21 -19.15
C LEU A 99 7.07 -14.48 -19.89
N GLN A 100 5.98 -14.43 -20.68
CA GLN A 100 5.48 -15.58 -21.42
C GLN A 100 6.53 -16.14 -22.39
N LYS A 101 7.25 -15.27 -23.09
CA LYS A 101 8.33 -15.67 -24.00
C LYS A 101 9.39 -16.53 -23.31
N GLU A 102 9.80 -16.15 -22.12
CA GLU A 102 10.81 -16.89 -21.36
C GLU A 102 10.24 -18.21 -20.77
N ILE A 103 8.96 -18.22 -20.38
CA ILE A 103 8.22 -19.41 -19.97
C ILE A 103 8.14 -20.43 -21.13
N ASP A 104 7.78 -19.95 -22.34
CA ASP A 104 7.68 -20.77 -23.55
C ASP A 104 9.05 -21.35 -23.95
N ALA A 105 10.11 -20.54 -23.82
CA ALA A 105 11.48 -20.98 -24.09
C ALA A 105 11.94 -22.12 -23.19
N LEU A 106 11.38 -22.23 -21.96
CA LEU A 106 11.63 -23.34 -21.03
C LEU A 106 10.67 -24.53 -21.23
N GLY A 107 9.73 -24.44 -22.17
CA GLY A 107 8.74 -25.49 -22.42
C GLY A 107 7.80 -25.75 -21.25
N LEU A 108 7.48 -24.72 -20.45
CA LEU A 108 6.64 -24.88 -19.27
C LEU A 108 5.15 -24.84 -19.64
N PRO A 109 4.31 -25.70 -19.04
CA PRO A 109 2.86 -25.71 -19.23
C PRO A 109 2.19 -24.59 -18.42
N VAL A 110 2.64 -23.35 -18.60
CA VAL A 110 2.19 -22.18 -17.81
C VAL A 110 1.83 -21.04 -18.74
N LYS A 111 0.65 -20.45 -18.53
CA LYS A 111 0.17 -19.29 -19.28
C LYS A 111 0.00 -18.11 -18.35
N VAL A 112 0.58 -16.97 -18.72
CA VAL A 112 0.34 -15.68 -18.02
C VAL A 112 -1.09 -15.23 -18.35
N ALA A 113 -2.00 -15.43 -17.42
CA ALA A 113 -3.44 -15.18 -17.61
C ALA A 113 -3.88 -13.81 -17.13
N ALA A 114 -3.16 -13.22 -16.18
CA ALA A 114 -3.51 -11.91 -15.65
C ALA A 114 -2.26 -11.12 -15.22
N LEU A 115 -2.31 -9.81 -15.44
CA LEU A 115 -1.39 -8.81 -14.91
C LEU A 115 -2.10 -8.05 -13.78
N VAL A 116 -1.49 -8.03 -12.62
CA VAL A 116 -2.15 -7.52 -11.41
C VAL A 116 -1.22 -6.57 -10.66
N ASN A 117 -1.73 -5.39 -10.28
CA ASN A 117 -1.08 -4.57 -9.28
C ASN A 117 -1.26 -5.20 -7.88
N ASP A 118 -0.31 -5.01 -6.98
CA ASP A 118 -0.35 -5.59 -5.63
C ASP A 118 -1.58 -5.17 -4.82
N THR A 119 -2.02 -3.92 -4.94
CA THR A 119 -3.24 -3.43 -4.25
C THR A 119 -4.52 -4.01 -4.83
N VAL A 120 -4.57 -4.23 -6.13
CA VAL A 120 -5.68 -4.95 -6.79
C VAL A 120 -5.72 -6.40 -6.28
N GLY A 121 -4.56 -7.02 -6.14
CA GLY A 121 -4.45 -8.35 -5.52
C GLY A 121 -4.97 -8.35 -4.08
N THR A 122 -4.57 -7.38 -3.26
CA THR A 122 -5.05 -7.21 -1.88
C THR A 122 -6.57 -7.06 -1.82
N LEU A 123 -7.15 -6.24 -2.70
CA LEU A 123 -8.60 -6.07 -2.82
C LEU A 123 -9.29 -7.41 -3.10
N MET A 124 -8.82 -8.17 -4.08
CA MET A 124 -9.42 -9.43 -4.49
C MET A 124 -9.28 -10.52 -3.43
N ALA A 125 -8.12 -10.63 -2.79
CA ALA A 125 -7.88 -11.57 -1.71
C ALA A 125 -8.81 -11.29 -0.51
N ARG A 126 -8.97 -10.02 -0.16
CA ARG A 126 -9.91 -9.61 0.89
C ARG A 126 -11.35 -9.89 0.50
N SER A 127 -11.76 -9.59 -0.73
CA SER A 127 -13.11 -9.87 -1.22
C SER A 127 -13.45 -11.35 -1.12
N TYR A 128 -12.50 -12.23 -1.39
CA TYR A 128 -12.70 -13.68 -1.26
C TYR A 128 -12.84 -14.12 0.19
N THR A 129 -12.08 -13.53 1.12
CA THR A 129 -12.05 -13.91 2.54
C THR A 129 -12.96 -13.07 3.44
N SER A 130 -13.64 -12.06 2.90
CA SER A 130 -14.46 -11.13 3.65
C SER A 130 -15.65 -11.85 4.33
N PRO A 131 -15.86 -11.63 5.64
CA PRO A 131 -16.98 -12.23 6.36
C PRO A 131 -18.33 -11.79 5.80
N GLY A 132 -19.27 -12.72 5.68
CA GLY A 132 -20.63 -12.45 5.22
C GLY A 132 -20.76 -12.18 3.72
N LYS A 133 -19.74 -12.49 2.92
CA LYS A 133 -19.71 -12.24 1.47
C LYS A 133 -20.00 -10.77 1.09
N THR A 134 -19.68 -9.84 1.99
CA THR A 134 -19.73 -8.41 1.70
C THR A 134 -18.63 -8.07 0.73
N GLY A 135 -18.96 -7.40 -0.37
CA GLY A 135 -17.94 -6.93 -1.32
C GLY A 135 -16.95 -5.99 -0.63
N THR A 136 -15.65 -6.20 -0.86
CA THR A 136 -14.61 -5.29 -0.37
C THR A 136 -14.57 -4.05 -1.25
N LEU A 137 -14.67 -2.87 -0.64
CA LEU A 137 -14.62 -1.60 -1.36
C LEU A 137 -13.20 -1.24 -1.78
N LEU A 138 -12.23 -1.44 -0.89
CA LEU A 138 -10.88 -0.93 -1.00
C LEU A 138 -9.87 -1.98 -0.54
N GLY A 139 -8.82 -2.17 -1.33
CA GLY A 139 -7.57 -2.82 -0.93
C GLY A 139 -6.47 -1.79 -0.79
N ALA A 140 -5.83 -1.72 0.37
CA ALA A 140 -4.80 -0.74 0.70
C ALA A 140 -3.52 -1.43 1.16
N ILE A 141 -2.38 -0.91 0.75
CA ILE A 141 -1.06 -1.35 1.19
C ILE A 141 -0.37 -0.24 1.97
N PHE A 142 0.05 -0.57 3.20
CA PHE A 142 0.89 0.27 4.06
C PHE A 142 2.11 -0.56 4.51
N GLY A 143 3.06 -0.68 3.61
CA GLY A 143 4.26 -1.50 3.77
C GLY A 143 5.51 -0.72 3.39
N THR A 144 6.41 -1.33 2.61
CA THR A 144 7.59 -0.65 2.04
C THR A 144 7.21 0.60 1.25
N GLY A 145 6.14 0.51 0.45
CA GLY A 145 5.45 1.63 -0.18
C GLY A 145 4.02 1.74 0.31
N THR A 146 3.24 2.64 -0.29
CA THR A 146 1.81 2.77 -0.05
C THR A 146 1.04 2.99 -1.34
N ASN A 147 -0.04 2.25 -1.50
CA ASN A 147 -0.97 2.39 -2.61
C ASN A 147 -2.34 1.81 -2.25
N GLY A 148 -3.35 2.04 -3.08
CA GLY A 148 -4.67 1.47 -2.93
C GLY A 148 -5.39 1.26 -4.25
N ALA A 149 -6.28 0.25 -4.25
CA ALA A 149 -7.21 0.00 -5.34
C ALA A 149 -8.61 -0.14 -4.79
N TYR A 150 -9.60 0.40 -5.50
CA TYR A 150 -10.99 0.38 -5.05
C TYR A 150 -11.96 0.10 -6.19
N VAL A 151 -13.17 -0.29 -5.84
CA VAL A 151 -14.26 -0.54 -6.80
C VAL A 151 -15.03 0.75 -7.05
N GLU A 152 -15.08 1.19 -8.31
CA GLU A 152 -15.84 2.36 -8.74
C GLU A 152 -16.87 1.98 -9.81
N LYS A 153 -17.98 2.73 -9.88
CA LYS A 153 -18.97 2.60 -10.94
C LYS A 153 -18.43 3.13 -12.27
N LEU A 154 -18.65 2.41 -13.35
CA LEU A 154 -18.15 2.78 -14.68
C LEU A 154 -18.62 4.16 -15.14
N ASP A 155 -19.87 4.52 -14.82
CA ASP A 155 -20.46 5.82 -15.18
C ASP A 155 -19.79 7.02 -14.47
N ARG A 156 -19.06 6.74 -13.38
CA ARG A 156 -18.30 7.76 -12.63
C ARG A 156 -16.85 7.89 -13.08
N ILE A 157 -16.36 6.99 -13.93
CA ILE A 157 -14.99 7.04 -14.47
C ILE A 157 -15.00 7.89 -15.75
N THR A 158 -15.05 9.21 -15.57
CA THR A 158 -15.21 10.16 -16.69
C THR A 158 -14.11 10.09 -17.75
N LYS A 159 -12.91 9.65 -17.39
CA LYS A 159 -11.82 9.46 -18.37
C LYS A 159 -12.15 8.41 -19.43
N MET A 160 -12.91 7.38 -19.09
CA MET A 160 -13.30 6.34 -20.04
C MET A 160 -14.32 6.84 -21.08
N THR A 161 -15.14 7.83 -20.72
CA THR A 161 -16.13 8.41 -21.62
C THR A 161 -15.53 9.49 -22.53
N SER A 162 -14.38 10.07 -22.16
CA SER A 162 -13.71 11.16 -22.88
C SER A 162 -12.59 10.71 -23.80
N VAL A 163 -12.16 9.46 -23.72
CA VAL A 163 -11.06 8.89 -24.50
C VAL A 163 -11.61 8.02 -25.64
N SER A 164 -10.90 7.94 -26.79
CA SER A 164 -11.34 7.10 -27.88
C SER A 164 -11.36 5.61 -27.46
N ALA A 165 -12.29 4.84 -27.99
CA ALA A 165 -12.41 3.41 -27.68
C ALA A 165 -11.10 2.60 -27.92
N LYS A 166 -10.24 3.09 -28.84
CA LYS A 166 -8.93 2.47 -29.12
C LYS A 166 -7.91 2.66 -27.97
N ASP A 167 -8.04 3.72 -27.20
CA ASP A 167 -7.10 4.09 -26.14
C ASP A 167 -7.53 3.55 -24.79
N VAL A 168 -8.82 3.24 -24.62
CA VAL A 168 -9.37 2.71 -23.36
C VAL A 168 -8.92 1.25 -23.10
N GLY A 169 -8.74 0.46 -24.17
CA GLY A 169 -8.46 -0.98 -24.05
C GLY A 169 -9.72 -1.84 -23.91
N GLU A 170 -9.53 -3.11 -23.65
CA GLU A 170 -10.62 -4.08 -23.46
C GLU A 170 -11.01 -4.18 -21.98
N TYR A 171 -12.30 -4.06 -21.68
CA TYR A 171 -12.82 -4.21 -20.31
C TYR A 171 -14.27 -4.74 -20.32
N ASP A 172 -14.64 -5.41 -19.25
CA ASP A 172 -15.99 -5.94 -19.04
C ASP A 172 -16.93 -4.85 -18.52
N THR A 173 -18.04 -4.64 -19.21
CA THR A 173 -19.07 -3.68 -18.83
C THR A 173 -20.26 -4.32 -18.11
N SER A 174 -20.30 -5.65 -18.02
CA SER A 174 -21.48 -6.40 -17.56
C SER A 174 -21.82 -6.13 -16.08
N THR A 175 -20.82 -5.86 -15.25
CA THR A 175 -20.99 -5.56 -13.82
C THR A 175 -21.37 -4.11 -13.53
N GLY A 176 -21.13 -3.19 -14.47
CA GLY A 176 -21.25 -1.75 -14.26
C GLY A 176 -20.20 -1.16 -13.32
N GLU A 177 -19.20 -1.94 -12.92
CA GLU A 177 -18.14 -1.55 -11.98
C GLU A 177 -16.75 -1.87 -12.55
N MET A 178 -15.75 -1.18 -12.03
CA MET A 178 -14.34 -1.39 -12.38
C MET A 178 -13.44 -1.18 -11.17
N VAL A 179 -12.37 -1.95 -11.08
CA VAL A 179 -11.31 -1.72 -10.10
C VAL A 179 -10.39 -0.62 -10.60
N VAL A 180 -10.21 0.41 -9.77
CA VAL A 180 -9.33 1.55 -10.04
C VAL A 180 -8.10 1.45 -9.14
N ASN A 181 -6.91 1.38 -9.75
CA ASN A 181 -5.64 1.55 -9.05
C ASN A 181 -5.36 3.05 -8.91
N THR A 182 -5.16 3.54 -7.68
CA THR A 182 -5.13 4.98 -7.40
C THR A 182 -3.77 5.64 -7.58
N GLU A 183 -2.69 4.91 -7.31
CA GLU A 183 -1.33 5.46 -7.23
C GLU A 183 -1.23 6.68 -6.29
N TRP A 184 -1.88 6.61 -5.14
CA TRP A 184 -2.00 7.70 -4.17
C TRP A 184 -0.68 8.11 -3.50
N GLY A 185 0.41 7.35 -3.69
CA GLY A 185 1.74 7.72 -3.21
C GLY A 185 2.18 9.11 -3.67
N SER A 186 1.71 9.53 -4.84
CA SER A 186 1.97 10.87 -5.43
C SER A 186 0.95 11.94 -5.02
N PHE A 187 0.07 11.66 -4.06
CA PHE A 187 -0.89 12.64 -3.58
C PHE A 187 -0.19 13.87 -3.00
N ASP A 188 -0.69 15.06 -3.37
CA ASP A 188 -0.19 16.38 -2.93
C ASP A 188 1.34 16.56 -3.06
N ASN A 189 1.91 16.21 -4.21
CA ASN A 189 3.33 16.45 -4.49
C ASN A 189 3.73 17.94 -4.35
N ALA A 190 2.78 18.85 -4.48
CA ALA A 190 3.00 20.30 -4.32
C ALA A 190 3.04 20.74 -2.85
N LEU A 191 2.79 19.86 -1.89
CA LEU A 191 2.76 20.14 -0.45
C LEU A 191 1.79 21.28 -0.07
N ASN A 192 0.60 21.28 -0.67
CA ASN A 192 -0.42 22.27 -0.33
C ASN A 192 -1.04 22.01 1.05
N VAL A 193 -1.09 20.73 1.47
CA VAL A 193 -1.78 20.31 2.70
C VAL A 193 -1.03 19.25 3.50
N LEU A 194 -0.15 18.46 2.88
CA LEU A 194 0.65 17.48 3.62
C LEU A 194 1.55 18.18 4.65
N PRO A 195 1.71 17.62 5.87
CA PRO A 195 2.65 18.15 6.84
C PRO A 195 4.07 18.08 6.28
N ASP A 196 4.84 19.13 6.50
CA ASP A 196 6.18 19.27 5.96
C ASP A 196 7.15 19.75 7.04
N SER A 197 7.87 18.82 7.65
CA SER A 197 8.91 19.11 8.63
C SER A 197 10.27 19.31 7.96
N PRO A 198 11.27 19.89 8.66
CA PRO A 198 12.66 19.93 8.18
C PRO A 198 13.20 18.53 7.83
N TYR A 199 12.76 17.51 8.56
CA TYR A 199 13.18 16.12 8.37
C TYR A 199 12.60 15.50 7.10
N ASP A 200 11.36 15.86 6.75
CA ASP A 200 10.71 15.47 5.49
C ASP A 200 11.41 16.12 4.30
N ARG A 201 11.75 17.41 4.41
CA ARG A 201 12.49 18.13 3.36
C ARG A 201 13.89 17.55 3.14
N ALA A 202 14.61 17.24 4.22
CA ALA A 202 15.93 16.62 4.13
C ALA A 202 15.85 15.24 3.45
N LEU A 203 14.85 14.43 3.81
CA LEU A 203 14.59 13.14 3.17
C LEU A 203 14.31 13.32 1.67
N ASP A 204 13.39 14.21 1.32
CA ASP A 204 12.98 14.44 -0.07
C ASP A 204 14.14 14.87 -0.94
N GLN A 205 14.92 15.86 -0.50
CA GLN A 205 16.07 16.40 -1.21
C GLN A 205 17.15 15.33 -1.48
N ASN A 206 17.34 14.39 -0.55
CA ASN A 206 18.32 13.32 -0.66
C ASN A 206 17.74 12.01 -1.26
N SER A 207 16.48 12.02 -1.69
CA SER A 207 15.85 10.87 -2.33
C SER A 207 16.22 10.79 -3.82
N VAL A 208 16.00 9.62 -4.43
CA VAL A 208 16.18 9.42 -5.87
C VAL A 208 15.17 10.16 -6.74
N ASN A 209 14.09 10.67 -6.14
CA ASN A 209 12.96 11.31 -6.81
C ASN A 209 12.44 12.53 -6.04
N PRO A 210 13.24 13.61 -5.90
CA PRO A 210 12.80 14.81 -5.19
C PRO A 210 11.50 15.40 -5.77
N GLY A 211 10.59 15.83 -4.90
CA GLY A 211 9.31 16.44 -5.27
C GLY A 211 8.24 15.46 -5.76
N ILE A 212 8.50 14.15 -5.73
CA ILE A 212 7.57 13.11 -6.18
C ILE A 212 7.32 12.13 -5.03
N GLN A 213 6.15 11.47 -5.02
CA GLN A 213 5.74 10.50 -3.98
C GLN A 213 5.71 11.12 -2.58
N MET A 214 5.25 12.36 -2.48
CA MET A 214 5.32 13.12 -1.24
C MET A 214 4.43 12.55 -0.14
N PHE A 215 3.28 11.95 -0.49
CA PHE A 215 2.45 11.22 0.46
C PHE A 215 3.14 9.93 0.93
N GLU A 216 3.66 9.14 0.00
CA GLU A 216 4.36 7.89 0.30
C GLU A 216 5.57 8.12 1.21
N LYS A 217 6.34 9.18 0.99
CA LYS A 217 7.50 9.57 1.81
C LYS A 217 7.13 9.87 3.27
N ARG A 218 5.86 10.14 3.58
CA ARG A 218 5.39 10.43 4.95
C ARG A 218 4.72 9.25 5.63
N VAL A 219 4.35 8.23 4.85
CA VAL A 219 3.49 7.14 5.31
C VAL A 219 4.21 5.80 5.32
N SER A 220 5.00 5.49 4.29
CA SER A 220 5.46 4.13 4.07
C SER A 220 6.78 3.79 4.75
N GLY A 221 6.96 2.50 5.05
CA GLY A 221 8.06 1.98 5.82
C GLY A 221 9.45 2.25 5.23
N MET A 222 9.56 2.40 3.92
CA MET A 222 10.84 2.71 3.28
C MET A 222 11.44 4.03 3.79
N PHE A 223 10.62 4.96 4.27
CA PHE A 223 11.00 6.33 4.57
C PHE A 223 11.02 6.69 6.06
N LEU A 224 10.23 5.98 6.90
CA LEU A 224 10.07 6.36 8.31
C LEU A 224 11.39 6.29 9.09
N GLY A 225 12.25 5.31 8.78
CA GLY A 225 13.59 5.20 9.38
C GLY A 225 14.48 6.39 9.05
N GLU A 226 14.45 6.89 7.80
CA GLU A 226 15.23 8.05 7.39
C GLU A 226 14.70 9.36 7.98
N ILE A 227 13.38 9.50 8.17
CA ILE A 227 12.80 10.62 8.90
C ILE A 227 13.30 10.62 10.35
N LEU A 228 13.30 9.47 11.01
CA LEU A 228 13.83 9.33 12.37
C LEU A 228 15.32 9.68 12.41
N ARG A 229 16.11 9.20 11.45
CA ARG A 229 17.54 9.51 11.38
C ARG A 229 17.79 11.01 11.29
N ASN A 230 17.11 11.70 10.38
CA ASN A 230 17.23 13.15 10.21
C ASN A 230 16.79 13.91 11.48
N ALA A 231 15.74 13.43 12.17
CA ALA A 231 15.29 14.03 13.42
C ALA A 231 16.30 13.86 14.56
N ILE A 232 16.87 12.66 14.71
CA ILE A 232 17.92 12.40 15.73
C ILE A 232 19.16 13.27 15.47
N LEU A 233 19.62 13.37 14.20
CA LEU A 233 20.77 14.18 13.86
C LEU A 233 20.55 15.68 14.14
N SER A 234 19.38 16.22 13.78
CA SER A 234 19.03 17.60 14.12
C SER A 234 18.99 17.82 15.63
N MET A 235 18.37 16.93 16.40
CA MET A 235 18.33 17.06 17.86
C MET A 235 19.71 16.90 18.51
N LYS A 236 20.59 16.12 17.91
CA LYS A 236 21.97 16.01 18.37
C LYS A 236 22.72 17.34 18.20
N GLU A 237 22.53 18.02 17.08
CA GLU A 237 23.18 19.30 16.80
C GLU A 237 22.54 20.45 17.61
N ASP A 238 21.19 20.53 17.63
CA ASP A 238 20.47 21.67 18.14
C ASP A 238 20.18 21.60 19.65
N ALA A 239 20.00 20.38 20.18
CA ALA A 239 19.58 20.13 21.57
C ALA A 239 20.55 19.28 22.38
N GLY A 240 21.68 18.86 21.80
CA GLY A 240 22.67 18.04 22.48
C GLY A 240 22.21 16.61 22.78
N LEU A 241 21.27 16.07 22.03
CA LEU A 241 20.87 14.66 22.16
C LEU A 241 22.09 13.76 21.96
N PHE A 242 22.36 12.87 22.92
CA PHE A 242 23.55 12.00 22.94
C PHE A 242 24.89 12.73 23.04
N ALA A 243 24.91 13.96 23.60
CA ALA A 243 26.15 14.73 23.73
C ALA A 243 27.23 14.03 24.59
N THR A 244 26.78 13.23 25.57
CA THR A 244 27.68 12.45 26.46
C THR A 244 27.73 10.97 26.10
N SER A 245 26.99 10.53 25.10
CA SER A 245 26.91 9.13 24.69
C SER A 245 28.05 8.77 23.75
N THR A 246 28.54 7.54 23.89
CA THR A 246 29.51 6.98 22.94
C THR A 246 28.76 6.41 21.73
N ILE A 247 29.01 6.95 20.56
CA ILE A 247 28.47 6.50 19.27
C ILE A 247 29.60 5.85 18.49
N ALA A 248 29.37 4.65 17.95
CA ALA A 248 30.36 3.96 17.14
C ALA A 248 30.64 4.74 15.85
N GLU A 249 31.90 4.75 15.39
CA GLU A 249 32.29 5.46 14.15
C GLU A 249 31.59 4.94 12.92
N ASP A 250 31.33 3.62 12.87
CA ASP A 250 30.59 2.92 11.81
C ASP A 250 29.09 2.88 12.04
N SER A 251 28.57 3.70 12.95
CA SER A 251 27.12 3.79 13.24
C SER A 251 26.33 4.08 11.98
N ILE A 252 25.27 3.30 11.74
CA ILE A 252 24.33 3.53 10.64
C ILE A 252 23.57 4.87 10.77
N LEU A 253 23.60 5.50 11.94
CA LEU A 253 23.09 6.88 12.11
C LEU A 253 23.84 7.86 11.18
N ASN A 254 25.11 7.59 10.87
CA ASN A 254 25.93 8.41 9.96
C ASN A 254 25.70 8.07 8.47
N THR A 255 24.98 6.97 8.19
CA THR A 255 24.77 6.50 6.81
C THR A 255 23.31 6.74 6.40
N PRO A 256 23.04 7.61 5.40
CA PRO A 256 21.68 7.81 4.89
C PRO A 256 21.02 6.51 4.45
N TRP A 257 19.71 6.41 4.69
CA TRP A 257 18.85 5.27 4.28
C TRP A 257 19.19 3.93 4.95
N SER A 258 19.93 3.92 6.03
CA SER A 258 20.39 2.69 6.70
C SER A 258 19.55 2.28 7.90
N ILE A 259 18.71 3.17 8.44
CA ILE A 259 17.82 2.82 9.56
C ILE A 259 16.61 2.08 9.03
N ASP A 260 16.47 0.81 9.44
CA ASP A 260 15.29 0.01 9.15
C ASP A 260 14.09 0.47 10.00
N THR A 261 12.92 0.54 9.39
CA THR A 261 11.68 1.00 10.06
C THR A 261 11.24 0.07 11.20
N SER A 262 11.68 -1.18 11.24
CA SER A 262 11.41 -2.07 12.38
C SER A 262 11.94 -1.53 13.70
N LEU A 263 13.02 -0.72 13.69
CA LEU A 263 13.50 -0.01 14.86
C LEU A 263 12.40 0.84 15.53
N LEU A 264 11.59 1.54 14.71
CA LEU A 264 10.48 2.33 15.24
C LEU A 264 9.45 1.44 15.94
N SER A 265 9.17 0.26 15.41
CA SER A 265 8.21 -0.68 16.00
C SER A 265 8.70 -1.21 17.35
N TYR A 266 9.98 -1.54 17.47
CA TYR A 266 10.56 -2.01 18.72
C TYR A 266 10.56 -0.91 19.81
N ILE A 267 10.93 0.31 19.44
CA ILE A 267 10.94 1.45 20.37
C ILE A 267 9.52 1.83 20.78
N GLU A 268 8.56 1.85 19.87
CA GLU A 268 7.15 2.14 20.19
C GLU A 268 6.58 1.11 21.17
N ALA A 269 6.95 -0.17 21.01
CA ALA A 269 6.49 -1.26 21.87
C ALA A 269 7.09 -1.24 23.29
N ASP A 270 8.15 -0.46 23.52
CA ASP A 270 8.80 -0.39 24.84
C ASP A 270 7.84 0.16 25.89
N SER A 271 7.52 -0.65 26.90
CA SER A 271 6.68 -0.27 28.05
C SER A 271 7.46 -0.26 29.38
N THR A 272 8.79 -0.34 29.31
CA THR A 272 9.64 -0.33 30.50
C THR A 272 9.77 1.07 31.08
N GLU A 273 9.79 1.19 32.40
CA GLU A 273 9.90 2.49 33.10
C GLU A 273 11.25 3.19 32.87
N ASP A 274 12.30 2.40 32.68
CA ASP A 274 13.67 2.86 32.45
C ASP A 274 14.11 2.92 30.97
N PHE A 275 13.18 2.62 30.06
CA PHE A 275 13.45 2.58 28.61
C PHE A 275 14.55 1.56 28.22
N SER A 276 14.68 0.47 28.98
CA SER A 276 15.73 -0.52 28.73
C SER A 276 15.65 -1.11 27.34
N VAL A 277 14.46 -1.44 26.82
CA VAL A 277 14.28 -1.94 25.46
C VAL A 277 14.70 -0.90 24.42
N THR A 278 14.31 0.36 24.59
CA THR A 278 14.73 1.46 23.71
C THR A 278 16.24 1.61 23.67
N LYS A 279 16.90 1.62 24.86
CA LYS A 279 18.35 1.74 24.96
C LYS A 279 19.09 0.58 24.29
N GLU A 280 18.59 -0.66 24.50
CA GLU A 280 19.14 -1.86 23.87
C GLU A 280 19.02 -1.81 22.34
N GLN A 281 17.87 -1.37 21.81
CA GLN A 281 17.68 -1.22 20.36
C GLN A 281 18.58 -0.11 19.79
N LEU A 282 18.73 1.02 20.47
CA LEU A 282 19.64 2.09 20.05
C LEU A 282 21.10 1.62 20.05
N GLN A 283 21.49 0.77 21.00
CA GLN A 283 22.83 0.16 20.99
C GLN A 283 22.99 -0.81 19.84
N LYS A 284 22.04 -1.72 19.68
CA LYS A 284 22.10 -2.79 18.67
C LYS A 284 22.10 -2.24 17.24
N ASP A 285 21.19 -1.31 16.95
CA ASP A 285 20.93 -0.86 15.59
C ASP A 285 21.70 0.43 15.26
N LEU A 286 21.87 1.35 16.22
CA LEU A 286 22.55 2.61 15.98
C LEU A 286 23.98 2.70 16.52
N GLY A 287 24.44 1.67 17.24
CA GLY A 287 25.79 1.67 17.84
C GLY A 287 25.99 2.71 18.94
N ILE A 288 24.91 3.13 19.62
CA ILE A 288 24.95 4.07 20.74
C ILE A 288 25.00 3.25 22.03
N SER A 289 26.04 3.38 22.85
CA SER A 289 26.19 2.57 24.05
C SER A 289 25.03 2.75 25.03
N ALA A 290 24.25 1.68 25.30
CA ALA A 290 23.07 1.72 26.17
C ALA A 290 23.38 2.26 27.56
N SER A 291 24.57 1.96 28.10
CA SER A 291 25.01 2.43 29.45
C SER A 291 25.26 3.94 29.49
N THR A 292 25.37 4.61 28.35
CA THR A 292 25.62 6.06 28.29
C THR A 292 24.34 6.84 27.93
N ILE A 293 23.25 6.15 27.58
CA ILE A 293 21.97 6.78 27.24
C ILE A 293 21.18 7.04 28.54
N SER A 294 20.86 8.29 28.81
CA SER A 294 19.98 8.69 29.91
C SER A 294 18.52 8.30 29.61
N ASN A 295 17.68 8.28 30.66
CA ASN A 295 16.24 8.06 30.48
C ASN A 295 15.60 9.20 29.67
N ASP A 296 16.03 10.44 29.85
CA ASP A 296 15.52 11.59 29.11
C ASP A 296 15.83 11.49 27.62
N GLU A 297 17.02 11.05 27.24
CA GLU A 297 17.41 10.82 25.83
C GLU A 297 16.61 9.67 25.21
N ALA A 298 16.45 8.56 25.94
CA ALA A 298 15.63 7.44 25.47
C ALA A 298 14.16 7.86 25.31
N GLN A 299 13.61 8.62 26.25
CA GLN A 299 12.26 9.18 26.18
C GLN A 299 12.11 10.15 24.98
N ALA A 300 13.13 10.97 24.72
CA ALA A 300 13.11 11.89 23.57
C ALA A 300 13.03 11.11 22.25
N VAL A 301 13.86 10.08 22.06
CA VAL A 301 13.80 9.23 20.87
C VAL A 301 12.47 8.51 20.76
N LYS A 302 11.94 7.95 21.86
CA LYS A 302 10.63 7.31 21.85
C LYS A 302 9.51 8.29 21.47
N THR A 303 9.60 9.54 21.91
CA THR A 303 8.64 10.59 21.53
C THR A 303 8.71 10.89 20.03
N LEU A 304 9.91 10.95 19.44
CA LEU A 304 10.07 11.11 17.99
C LEU A 304 9.46 9.93 17.22
N VAL A 305 9.76 8.71 17.64
CA VAL A 305 9.22 7.47 17.06
C VAL A 305 7.70 7.47 17.10
N HIS A 306 7.13 7.77 18.27
CA HIS A 306 5.68 7.88 18.44
C HIS A 306 5.06 8.92 17.49
N ALA A 307 5.65 10.11 17.42
CA ALA A 307 5.15 11.18 16.55
C ALA A 307 5.18 10.79 15.07
N ILE A 308 6.29 10.17 14.62
CA ILE A 308 6.46 9.71 13.23
C ILE A 308 5.45 8.61 12.89
N GLY A 309 5.37 7.57 13.72
CA GLY A 309 4.47 6.45 13.46
C GLY A 309 2.99 6.82 13.56
N LYS A 310 2.61 7.61 14.57
CA LYS A 310 1.25 8.14 14.70
C LYS A 310 0.87 9.03 13.52
N ARG A 311 1.77 9.88 13.04
CA ARG A 311 1.55 10.70 11.84
C ARG A 311 1.32 9.81 10.62
N SER A 312 2.18 8.81 10.40
CA SER A 312 2.02 7.86 9.30
C SER A 312 0.64 7.20 9.34
N ALA A 313 0.24 6.66 10.49
CA ALA A 313 -1.05 5.99 10.65
C ALA A 313 -2.24 6.95 10.42
N ARG A 314 -2.18 8.17 10.96
CA ARG A 314 -3.25 9.17 10.77
C ARG A 314 -3.38 9.58 9.30
N LEU A 315 -2.26 9.79 8.61
CA LEU A 315 -2.28 10.08 7.17
C LEU A 315 -2.81 8.91 6.36
N SER A 316 -2.56 7.68 6.77
CA SER A 316 -3.09 6.47 6.12
C SER A 316 -4.62 6.39 6.14
N ALA A 317 -5.28 7.05 7.09
CA ALA A 317 -6.74 7.17 7.13
C ALA A 317 -7.31 8.04 5.99
N VAL A 318 -6.52 8.99 5.48
CA VAL A 318 -7.00 9.98 4.49
C VAL A 318 -7.51 9.34 3.20
N PRO A 319 -6.73 8.48 2.48
CA PRO A 319 -7.22 7.86 1.27
C PRO A 319 -8.39 6.90 1.53
N ILE A 320 -8.44 6.24 2.69
CA ILE A 320 -9.59 5.41 3.09
C ILE A 320 -10.85 6.28 3.19
N ALA A 321 -10.76 7.39 3.94
CA ALA A 321 -11.87 8.31 4.09
C ALA A 321 -12.32 8.91 2.75
N ALA A 322 -11.37 9.37 1.93
CA ALA A 322 -11.66 9.96 0.63
C ALA A 322 -12.45 9.02 -0.28
N ILE A 323 -12.00 7.75 -0.40
CA ILE A 323 -12.65 6.75 -1.23
C ILE A 323 -14.06 6.40 -0.71
N VAL A 324 -14.21 6.20 0.60
CA VAL A 324 -15.50 5.87 1.20
C VAL A 324 -16.51 7.00 1.02
N ILE A 325 -16.09 8.25 1.18
CA ILE A 325 -16.93 9.43 0.95
C ILE A 325 -17.24 9.57 -0.54
N ALA A 326 -16.22 9.52 -1.40
CA ALA A 326 -16.38 9.69 -2.85
C ALA A 326 -17.31 8.65 -3.47
N THR A 327 -17.25 7.40 -3.01
CA THR A 327 -18.13 6.33 -3.48
C THR A 327 -19.55 6.40 -2.90
N GLY A 328 -19.81 7.34 -1.97
CA GLY A 328 -21.13 7.53 -1.33
C GLY A 328 -21.51 6.43 -0.34
N LYS A 329 -20.57 5.58 0.08
CA LYS A 329 -20.84 4.44 0.98
C LYS A 329 -21.22 4.85 2.41
N LEU A 330 -20.89 6.09 2.83
CA LEU A 330 -21.34 6.63 4.11
C LEU A 330 -22.79 7.12 4.09
N SER A 331 -23.27 7.55 2.94
CA SER A 331 -24.61 8.14 2.83
C SER A 331 -25.67 7.06 3.02
N SER A 332 -26.65 7.34 3.89
CA SER A 332 -27.94 6.64 3.82
C SER A 332 -28.64 7.04 2.52
N PRO A 333 -29.43 6.16 1.87
CA PRO A 333 -30.15 6.50 0.63
C PRO A 333 -30.99 7.77 0.72
N ASP A 334 -31.35 8.20 1.92
CA ASP A 334 -32.27 9.31 2.20
C ASP A 334 -31.61 10.59 2.76
N GLN A 335 -30.27 10.62 2.88
CA GLN A 335 -29.58 11.83 3.38
C GLN A 335 -28.69 12.44 2.31
N PRO A 336 -28.93 13.73 1.92
CA PRO A 336 -27.98 14.44 1.05
C PRO A 336 -26.65 14.61 1.78
N LEU A 337 -25.56 14.39 1.03
CA LEU A 337 -24.21 14.68 1.47
C LEU A 337 -24.13 16.16 1.84
N ILE A 338 -23.85 16.44 3.11
CA ILE A 338 -23.48 17.73 3.73
C ILE A 338 -24.10 18.98 3.08
N ASP A 339 -24.96 19.68 3.82
CA ASP A 339 -25.43 21.02 3.46
C ASP A 339 -24.22 21.97 3.29
N GLY A 340 -23.93 22.32 2.06
CA GLY A 340 -23.01 23.40 1.69
C GLY A 340 -21.70 23.04 1.01
N LEU A 341 -21.25 21.79 1.05
CA LEU A 341 -20.09 21.33 0.25
C LEU A 341 -20.53 20.19 -0.67
N ASN A 342 -20.68 20.51 -1.93
CA ASN A 342 -20.98 19.50 -2.94
C ASN A 342 -19.67 18.81 -3.36
N LEU A 343 -19.25 17.82 -2.56
CA LEU A 343 -18.04 17.03 -2.86
C LEU A 343 -18.08 16.36 -4.25
N LYS A 344 -19.28 16.25 -4.86
CA LYS A 344 -19.44 15.74 -6.22
C LYS A 344 -18.83 16.64 -7.29
N ASP A 345 -18.66 17.92 -6.98
CA ASP A 345 -18.07 18.90 -7.90
C ASP A 345 -16.55 19.03 -7.77
N LEU A 346 -15.95 18.37 -6.76
CA LEU A 346 -14.52 18.36 -6.52
C LEU A 346 -13.87 17.11 -7.12
N SER A 347 -12.66 17.25 -7.64
CA SER A 347 -11.85 16.11 -8.01
C SER A 347 -11.48 15.28 -6.77
N LEU A 348 -11.11 13.99 -6.95
CA LEU A 348 -10.65 13.14 -5.82
C LEU A 348 -9.47 13.75 -5.06
N VAL A 349 -8.63 14.52 -5.75
CA VAL A 349 -7.49 15.22 -5.15
C VAL A 349 -7.98 16.35 -4.24
N GLU A 350 -8.94 17.15 -4.69
CA GLU A 350 -9.52 18.25 -3.90
C GLU A 350 -10.31 17.73 -2.69
N GLN A 351 -11.05 16.64 -2.84
CA GLN A 351 -11.71 15.96 -1.73
C GLN A 351 -10.70 15.44 -0.70
N GLY A 352 -9.60 14.80 -1.15
CA GLY A 352 -8.51 14.37 -0.29
C GLY A 352 -7.83 15.54 0.44
N ILE A 353 -7.68 16.69 -0.20
CA ILE A 353 -7.13 17.91 0.38
C ILE A 353 -7.99 18.43 1.55
N GLU A 354 -9.31 18.48 1.37
CA GLU A 354 -10.22 18.96 2.43
C GLU A 354 -10.27 18.00 3.64
N ILE A 355 -10.29 16.69 3.37
CA ILE A 355 -10.22 15.67 4.43
C ILE A 355 -8.90 15.78 5.19
N LEU A 356 -7.78 15.93 4.48
CA LEU A 356 -6.47 16.05 5.10
C LEU A 356 -6.37 17.29 6.00
N LYS A 357 -6.93 18.43 5.58
CA LYS A 357 -7.00 19.62 6.40
C LYS A 357 -7.72 19.37 7.73
N SER A 358 -8.87 18.67 7.72
CA SER A 358 -9.62 18.36 8.94
C SER A 358 -8.84 17.43 9.88
N VAL A 359 -8.14 16.42 9.34
CA VAL A 359 -7.32 15.49 10.10
C VAL A 359 -6.09 16.16 10.76
N ILE A 360 -5.44 17.08 10.05
CA ILE A 360 -4.22 17.76 10.52
C ILE A 360 -4.53 18.83 11.54
N THR A 361 -5.55 19.64 11.29
CA THR A 361 -5.83 20.82 12.14
C THR A 361 -6.61 20.47 13.40
N GLY A 362 -7.27 19.31 13.46
CA GLY A 362 -8.18 18.95 14.56
C GLY A 362 -9.34 19.95 14.73
N MET A 363 -9.50 20.87 13.79
CA MET A 363 -10.59 21.85 13.77
C MET A 363 -11.77 21.25 13.01
N SER A 364 -12.70 20.66 13.76
CA SER A 364 -14.04 20.43 13.21
C SER A 364 -14.71 21.74 12.90
N PRO A 365 -15.26 21.93 11.68
CA PRO A 365 -16.29 22.96 11.50
C PRO A 365 -17.43 22.68 12.49
N ALA A 366 -17.98 23.70 13.11
CA ALA A 366 -19.03 23.54 14.09
C ALA A 366 -20.16 22.66 13.54
N ALA A 367 -20.34 21.50 14.16
CA ALA A 367 -21.39 20.58 13.77
C ALA A 367 -22.76 21.25 13.90
N PRO A 368 -23.63 21.22 12.89
CA PRO A 368 -25.02 21.59 13.06
C PRO A 368 -25.65 20.60 14.04
N SER A 369 -26.39 21.13 15.02
CA SER A 369 -27.12 20.34 16.01
C SER A 369 -28.17 19.48 15.29
N VAL A 370 -27.95 18.19 15.21
CA VAL A 370 -28.90 17.26 14.62
C VAL A 370 -29.73 16.59 15.71
N ASN A 371 -30.92 17.12 15.95
CA ASN A 371 -32.02 16.39 16.57
C ASN A 371 -32.78 15.63 15.47
N ALA A 372 -32.25 14.49 15.01
CA ALA A 372 -32.98 13.55 14.17
C ALA A 372 -33.11 12.20 14.90
N PRO A 373 -34.28 11.53 14.85
CA PRO A 373 -34.44 10.19 15.41
C PRO A 373 -33.51 9.22 14.63
N PRO A 374 -32.94 8.20 15.29
CA PRO A 374 -32.05 7.26 14.62
C PRO A 374 -32.82 6.47 13.55
N PRO A 375 -32.33 6.39 12.32
CA PRO A 375 -32.90 5.48 11.32
C PRO A 375 -32.67 4.02 11.73
N SER A 376 -33.67 3.21 11.58
CA SER A 376 -33.72 1.79 11.94
C SER A 376 -33.04 0.85 10.92
N ILE A 377 -32.13 1.32 10.11
CA ILE A 377 -31.37 0.52 9.14
C ILE A 377 -30.05 0.16 9.80
N GLN A 378 -29.76 -1.14 9.91
CA GLN A 378 -28.42 -1.62 10.24
C GLN A 378 -27.48 -1.07 9.16
N ASP A 379 -26.56 -0.19 9.55
CA ASP A 379 -25.55 0.36 8.64
C ASP A 379 -24.68 -0.79 8.16
N GLU A 380 -24.74 -1.13 6.88
CA GLU A 380 -23.93 -2.18 6.29
C GLU A 380 -22.43 -1.86 6.50
N PRO A 381 -21.64 -2.87 6.88
CA PRO A 381 -20.20 -2.67 7.04
C PRO A 381 -19.55 -2.33 5.69
N ILE A 382 -18.58 -1.43 5.74
CA ILE A 382 -17.73 -1.07 4.61
C ILE A 382 -16.43 -1.85 4.78
N ASP A 383 -16.21 -2.85 3.95
CA ASP A 383 -15.07 -3.75 4.08
C ASP A 383 -13.84 -3.15 3.36
N VAL A 384 -12.71 -3.11 4.08
CA VAL A 384 -11.42 -2.59 3.63
C VAL A 384 -10.37 -3.66 3.89
N GLY A 385 -9.73 -4.13 2.83
CA GLY A 385 -8.55 -4.99 2.91
C GLY A 385 -7.30 -4.15 3.15
N VAL A 386 -6.49 -4.55 4.12
CA VAL A 386 -5.20 -3.89 4.36
C VAL A 386 -4.07 -4.92 4.35
N ASP A 387 -2.91 -4.54 3.82
CA ASP A 387 -1.70 -5.37 3.79
C ASP A 387 -0.47 -4.50 4.00
N GLY A 388 0.63 -5.10 4.38
CA GLY A 388 1.93 -4.44 4.50
C GLY A 388 2.49 -4.39 5.92
N SER A 389 3.82 -4.31 5.98
CA SER A 389 4.58 -4.43 7.21
C SER A 389 4.32 -3.32 8.23
N VAL A 390 3.97 -2.12 7.78
CA VAL A 390 3.70 -1.00 8.70
C VAL A 390 2.40 -1.22 9.44
N VAL A 391 1.33 -1.62 8.74
CA VAL A 391 0.04 -1.90 9.38
C VAL A 391 0.08 -3.16 10.24
N GLU A 392 0.90 -4.15 9.86
CA GLU A 392 0.99 -5.43 10.58
C GLU A 392 1.84 -5.32 11.86
N PHE A 393 2.97 -4.58 11.81
CA PHE A 393 3.98 -4.65 12.87
C PHE A 393 4.15 -3.37 13.68
N TYR A 394 3.66 -2.20 13.22
CA TYR A 394 3.78 -1.00 14.03
C TYR A 394 2.70 -0.97 15.12
N PRO A 395 3.10 -0.93 16.43
CA PRO A 395 2.15 -0.97 17.54
C PRO A 395 1.13 0.16 17.49
N GLY A 396 -0.15 -0.20 17.52
CA GLY A 396 -1.24 0.77 17.55
C GLY A 396 -1.56 1.43 16.21
N PHE A 397 -0.98 1.00 15.09
CA PHE A 397 -1.23 1.61 13.78
C PHE A 397 -2.73 1.66 13.45
N GLU A 398 -3.43 0.55 13.52
CA GLU A 398 -4.89 0.50 13.26
C GLU A 398 -5.66 1.42 14.22
N LYS A 399 -5.27 1.48 15.50
CA LYS A 399 -5.89 2.39 16.48
C LYS A 399 -5.78 3.85 16.02
N TYR A 400 -4.62 4.28 15.57
CA TYR A 400 -4.41 5.67 15.11
C TYR A 400 -5.12 5.96 13.79
N VAL A 401 -5.23 4.97 12.88
CA VAL A 401 -6.07 5.08 11.68
C VAL A 401 -7.54 5.29 12.08
N ARG A 402 -8.05 4.48 13.00
CA ARG A 402 -9.44 4.60 13.48
C ARG A 402 -9.72 5.91 14.20
N GLU A 403 -8.78 6.39 15.01
CA GLU A 403 -8.86 7.71 15.64
C GLU A 403 -8.95 8.81 14.58
N ALA A 404 -8.12 8.76 13.55
CA ALA A 404 -8.14 9.74 12.48
C ALA A 404 -9.44 9.69 11.66
N LEU A 405 -9.99 8.51 11.39
CA LEU A 405 -11.30 8.36 10.74
C LEU A 405 -12.41 9.01 11.56
N ARG A 406 -12.39 8.87 12.90
CA ARG A 406 -13.38 9.54 13.76
C ARG A 406 -13.27 11.05 13.75
N ASP A 407 -12.06 11.58 13.55
CA ASP A 407 -11.81 13.03 13.47
C ASP A 407 -12.29 13.64 12.14
N VAL A 408 -12.56 12.82 11.11
CA VAL A 408 -13.18 13.28 9.86
C VAL A 408 -14.66 13.57 10.11
N PRO A 409 -15.16 14.81 9.89
CA PRO A 409 -16.54 15.18 10.25
C PRO A 409 -17.60 14.31 9.63
N GLU A 410 -17.41 13.88 8.39
CA GLU A 410 -18.34 13.03 7.64
C GLU A 410 -18.43 11.60 8.21
N PHE A 411 -17.39 11.14 8.88
CA PHE A 411 -17.34 9.83 9.51
C PHE A 411 -17.89 9.85 10.93
N GLY A 412 -17.26 10.62 11.80
CA GLY A 412 -17.49 10.59 13.22
C GLY A 412 -17.36 9.16 13.80
N GLU A 413 -17.87 8.93 14.99
CA GLU A 413 -17.87 7.59 15.61
C GLU A 413 -18.74 6.57 14.84
N ARG A 414 -19.83 7.04 14.24
CA ARG A 414 -20.77 6.16 13.53
C ARG A 414 -20.15 5.64 12.23
N GLY A 415 -19.55 6.52 11.43
CA GLY A 415 -18.91 6.15 10.18
C GLY A 415 -17.69 5.26 10.40
N GLU A 416 -16.87 5.57 11.41
CA GLU A 416 -15.70 4.75 11.75
C GLU A 416 -16.09 3.32 12.12
N LYS A 417 -17.15 3.12 12.92
CA LYS A 417 -17.66 1.78 13.30
C LYS A 417 -18.14 0.95 12.12
N ARG A 418 -18.50 1.57 11.00
CA ARG A 418 -18.85 0.85 9.77
C ARG A 418 -17.63 0.33 9.02
N ILE A 419 -16.46 0.91 9.24
CA ILE A 419 -15.23 0.46 8.58
C ILE A 419 -14.76 -0.85 9.18
N ARG A 420 -14.83 -1.91 8.40
CA ARG A 420 -14.33 -3.23 8.75
C ARG A 420 -12.98 -3.44 8.06
N MET A 421 -11.90 -3.09 8.74
CA MET A 421 -10.55 -3.38 8.26
C MET A 421 -10.21 -4.85 8.52
N GLY A 422 -9.64 -5.50 7.53
CA GLY A 422 -9.16 -6.86 7.65
C GLY A 422 -7.85 -7.06 6.91
N VAL A 423 -6.90 -7.72 7.58
CA VAL A 423 -5.60 -8.02 6.98
C VAL A 423 -5.76 -9.04 5.86
N ALA A 424 -5.25 -8.70 4.68
CA ALA A 424 -5.18 -9.58 3.52
C ALA A 424 -3.75 -10.13 3.40
N LYS A 425 -3.39 -11.03 4.31
CA LYS A 425 -2.03 -11.59 4.35
C LYS A 425 -1.65 -12.27 3.03
N ASP A 426 -0.47 -11.92 2.50
CA ASP A 426 -0.01 -12.32 1.17
C ASP A 426 -1.03 -11.98 0.05
N GLY A 427 -1.82 -10.91 0.28
CA GLY A 427 -2.96 -10.53 -0.55
C GLY A 427 -2.62 -10.34 -2.03
N SER A 428 -1.44 -9.80 -2.33
CA SER A 428 -1.01 -9.60 -3.71
C SER A 428 -0.92 -10.91 -4.50
N GLY A 429 -0.31 -11.94 -3.93
CA GLY A 429 -0.16 -13.25 -4.59
C GLY A 429 -1.46 -14.03 -4.66
N VAL A 430 -2.21 -14.06 -3.56
CA VAL A 430 -3.53 -14.72 -3.49
C VAL A 430 -4.50 -14.07 -4.47
N GLY A 431 -4.57 -12.74 -4.49
CA GLY A 431 -5.44 -11.99 -5.40
C GLY A 431 -5.06 -12.19 -6.86
N ALA A 432 -3.77 -12.22 -7.19
CA ALA A 432 -3.33 -12.50 -8.56
C ALA A 432 -3.78 -13.88 -9.04
N ALA A 433 -3.71 -14.90 -8.16
CA ALA A 433 -4.21 -16.24 -8.49
C ALA A 433 -5.74 -16.27 -8.69
N LEU A 434 -6.49 -15.52 -7.87
CA LEU A 434 -7.95 -15.40 -8.02
C LEU A 434 -8.32 -14.70 -9.36
N ILE A 435 -7.61 -13.63 -9.72
CA ILE A 435 -7.84 -12.91 -10.97
C ILE A 435 -7.46 -13.79 -12.17
N ALA A 436 -6.36 -14.56 -12.09
CA ALA A 436 -6.01 -15.50 -13.15
C ALA A 436 -7.06 -16.59 -13.36
N LEU A 437 -7.68 -17.06 -12.28
CA LEU A 437 -8.80 -18.01 -12.33
C LEU A 437 -10.03 -17.37 -13.00
N ALA A 438 -10.39 -16.15 -12.62
CA ALA A 438 -11.51 -15.43 -13.23
C ALA A 438 -11.26 -15.19 -14.74
N ALA A 439 -10.05 -14.79 -15.12
CA ALA A 439 -9.67 -14.64 -16.53
C ALA A 439 -9.83 -15.95 -17.30
N LYS A 440 -9.39 -17.09 -16.76
CA LYS A 440 -9.61 -18.40 -17.38
C LYS A 440 -11.09 -18.65 -17.66
N MET A 441 -11.95 -18.40 -16.67
CA MET A 441 -13.39 -18.65 -16.80
C MET A 441 -14.06 -17.77 -17.87
N GLN A 442 -13.60 -16.52 -18.06
CA GLN A 442 -14.11 -15.62 -19.10
C GLN A 442 -13.69 -16.04 -20.53
N TYR A 443 -12.47 -16.54 -20.69
CA TYR A 443 -11.97 -16.98 -22.01
C TYR A 443 -12.41 -18.40 -22.41
N SER A 444 -13.02 -19.14 -21.50
CA SER A 444 -13.55 -20.51 -21.74
C SER A 444 -15.05 -20.49 -22.12
N GLN A 445 -15.68 -19.33 -22.14
CA GLN A 445 -17.05 -19.10 -22.65
C GLN A 445 -17.01 -18.51 -24.06
#